data_5314d084e4d151861c4e491ad1974a9e
#
_entry.id   5314d084e4d151861c4e491ad1974a9e
#
_cell.length_a   1.000
_cell.length_b   1.000
_cell.length_c   1.000
_cell.angle_alpha   90.00
_cell.angle_beta   90.00
_cell.angle_gamma   90.00
#
_symmetry.space_group_name_H-M   'P 1'
#
loop_
_entity.id
_entity.type
_entity.pdbx_description
1 polymer ?
#
loop_
_entity_poly.entity_id
_entity_poly.type
_entity_poly.pdbx_seq_one_letter_code
_entity_poly.pdbx_strand_id
1 'polypeptide(L)'
;MVLTRPEDRLARVVLGPCLGVRPREAVTIETWSHGLPWARALVLEARRRQSEPALVVEDEEAFFRSLALPGVRPVPGAPPALAEQSDAYVYLPGPEAFPRLFGLPPADLETAVVRHGPPFWRAARRVGVRMARLAISGVTPTAAARFGVDLDTWQRRVLRASLVPPARLARAAERVVRRLAGARRVRIRHPNGTDLSVELYPDTWVVEDGRIDRADRRAGRLWTQIPTGLVAVPLVGGLGEGVWESNRPTYHRYQEPARVAGPRLSFRSGRLREYAFDRGGPAFATAYAQGGRGRDVPSALTFGLNPAAEGAPELEEIGAGTVGLWLGDNRSFGGRHRSRFSYLSVLVEPDVEFDGTPFWAGGRLVDGPRGRRPATPGRTAAAQRTAARDGRPARGGGAKSARH
;
A
#
# COMPACT_ATOMS: atom_id res chain seq x y z
N MET A 1 13.46 33.96 -11.45
CA MET A 1 13.40 32.49 -11.17
C MET A 1 11.93 32.11 -10.99
N VAL A 2 11.30 31.50 -12.01
CA VAL A 2 9.90 31.08 -11.91
C VAL A 2 9.84 29.98 -10.85
N LEU A 3 9.15 30.23 -9.73
CA LEU A 3 8.91 29.21 -8.71
C LEU A 3 8.19 28.04 -9.36
N THR A 4 8.87 26.93 -9.49
CA THR A 4 8.28 25.71 -10.08
C THR A 4 7.16 25.22 -9.15
N ARG A 5 5.95 25.11 -9.66
CA ARG A 5 4.77 24.67 -8.90
C ARG A 5 5.02 23.28 -8.28
N PRO A 6 4.44 22.98 -7.10
CA PRO A 6 4.56 21.68 -6.47
C PRO A 6 4.16 20.52 -7.39
N GLU A 7 3.09 20.71 -8.17
CA GLU A 7 2.55 19.73 -9.12
C GLU A 7 3.59 19.41 -10.21
N ASP A 8 4.28 20.42 -10.75
CA ASP A 8 5.31 20.23 -11.78
C ASP A 8 6.53 19.47 -11.24
N ARG A 9 6.86 19.69 -9.96
CA ARG A 9 7.97 18.96 -9.30
C ARG A 9 7.59 17.48 -9.13
N LEU A 10 6.36 17.20 -8.68
CA LEU A 10 5.86 15.85 -8.52
C LEU A 10 5.78 15.12 -9.87
N ALA A 11 5.25 15.77 -10.90
CA ALA A 11 5.16 15.19 -12.25
C ALA A 11 6.54 14.78 -12.78
N ARG A 12 7.57 15.60 -12.59
CA ARG A 12 8.95 15.26 -12.97
C ARG A 12 9.50 14.04 -12.24
N VAL A 13 9.22 13.91 -10.94
CA VAL A 13 9.64 12.75 -10.15
C VAL A 13 8.92 11.48 -10.64
N VAL A 14 7.61 11.56 -10.85
CA VAL A 14 6.79 10.42 -11.23
C VAL A 14 7.14 9.90 -12.62
N LEU A 15 7.11 10.76 -13.64
CA LEU A 15 7.38 10.34 -15.02
C LEU A 15 8.87 10.11 -15.31
N GLY A 16 9.75 10.75 -14.54
CA GLY A 16 11.20 10.56 -14.64
C GLY A 16 11.70 9.36 -13.86
N PRO A 17 12.27 9.56 -12.65
CA PRO A 17 12.94 8.50 -11.93
C PRO A 17 12.02 7.36 -11.48
N CYS A 18 10.71 7.57 -11.31
CA CYS A 18 9.80 6.50 -10.89
C CYS A 18 9.42 5.59 -12.06
N LEU A 19 8.87 6.14 -13.13
CA LEU A 19 8.36 5.38 -14.27
C LEU A 19 9.33 5.33 -15.46
N GLY A 20 10.33 6.21 -15.51
CA GLY A 20 11.33 6.24 -16.61
C GLY A 20 10.68 6.42 -17.98
N VAL A 21 9.70 7.33 -18.08
CA VAL A 21 8.97 7.61 -19.33
C VAL A 21 9.92 8.15 -20.39
N ARG A 22 9.82 7.61 -21.59
CA ARG A 22 10.68 7.91 -22.75
C ARG A 22 9.89 8.59 -23.87
N PRO A 23 10.58 9.22 -24.83
CA PRO A 23 9.92 9.73 -26.04
C PRO A 23 9.09 8.66 -26.75
N ARG A 24 7.94 9.08 -27.31
CA ARG A 24 6.96 8.25 -28.03
C ARG A 24 6.25 7.17 -27.21
N GLU A 25 6.49 7.08 -25.90
CA GLU A 25 5.73 6.17 -25.06
C GLU A 25 4.33 6.71 -24.81
N ALA A 26 3.33 5.83 -24.87
CA ALA A 26 1.95 6.13 -24.51
C ALA A 26 1.79 6.19 -22.97
N VAL A 27 1.30 7.31 -22.47
CA VAL A 27 1.14 7.56 -21.04
C VAL A 27 -0.31 7.83 -20.70
N THR A 28 -0.98 6.89 -20.06
CA THR A 28 -2.33 7.14 -19.54
C THR A 28 -2.25 7.79 -18.18
N ILE A 29 -2.99 8.88 -18.00
CA ILE A 29 -3.16 9.60 -16.75
C ILE A 29 -4.65 9.56 -16.40
N GLU A 30 -4.99 8.73 -15.42
CA GLU A 30 -6.36 8.57 -14.93
C GLU A 30 -6.54 9.38 -13.65
N THR A 31 -7.59 10.20 -13.60
CA THR A 31 -7.90 11.06 -12.46
C THR A 31 -9.40 11.23 -12.28
N TRP A 32 -9.79 11.76 -11.13
CA TRP A 32 -11.10 12.31 -10.86
C TRP A 32 -11.10 13.83 -11.03
N SER A 33 -12.28 14.45 -11.11
CA SER A 33 -12.43 15.90 -11.36
C SER A 33 -11.54 16.77 -10.42
N HIS A 34 -11.49 16.45 -9.13
CA HIS A 34 -10.68 17.18 -8.14
C HIS A 34 -9.17 17.03 -8.34
N GLY A 35 -8.71 15.94 -8.95
CA GLY A 35 -7.29 15.67 -9.22
C GLY A 35 -6.72 16.35 -10.47
N LEU A 36 -7.53 17.10 -11.23
CA LEU A 36 -7.13 17.77 -12.47
C LEU A 36 -5.91 18.66 -12.36
N PRO A 37 -5.65 19.43 -11.27
CA PRO A 37 -4.42 20.23 -11.16
C PRO A 37 -3.15 19.38 -11.25
N TRP A 38 -3.11 18.22 -10.59
CA TRP A 38 -2.01 17.27 -10.63
C TRP A 38 -1.91 16.56 -11.99
N ALA A 39 -3.06 16.18 -12.56
CA ALA A 39 -3.11 15.50 -13.85
C ALA A 39 -2.61 16.40 -14.99
N ARG A 40 -2.97 17.70 -15.00
CA ARG A 40 -2.46 18.68 -15.96
C ARG A 40 -0.94 18.81 -15.93
N ALA A 41 -0.35 18.83 -14.73
CA ALA A 41 1.11 18.86 -14.59
C ALA A 41 1.77 17.60 -15.17
N LEU A 42 1.17 16.43 -14.96
CA LEU A 42 1.64 15.17 -15.56
C LEU A 42 1.53 15.19 -17.09
N VAL A 43 0.43 15.67 -17.65
CA VAL A 43 0.28 15.82 -19.11
C VAL A 43 1.35 16.74 -19.68
N LEU A 44 1.58 17.89 -19.05
CA LEU A 44 2.61 18.83 -19.49
C LEU A 44 4.02 18.23 -19.42
N GLU A 45 4.33 17.52 -18.35
CA GLU A 45 5.62 16.83 -18.21
C GLU A 45 5.79 15.69 -19.22
N ALA A 46 4.72 14.91 -19.50
CA ALA A 46 4.74 13.88 -20.52
C ALA A 46 5.07 14.48 -21.90
N ARG A 47 4.42 15.59 -22.27
CA ARG A 47 4.74 16.32 -23.52
C ARG A 47 6.15 16.86 -23.56
N ARG A 48 6.69 17.37 -22.44
CA ARG A 48 8.11 17.81 -22.35
C ARG A 48 9.07 16.64 -22.62
N ARG A 49 8.66 15.42 -22.28
CA ARG A 49 9.41 14.19 -22.54
C ARG A 49 9.19 13.64 -23.94
N GLN A 50 8.42 14.33 -24.76
CA GLN A 50 8.06 13.90 -26.12
C GLN A 50 7.30 12.55 -26.11
N SER A 51 6.58 12.24 -25.07
CA SER A 51 5.68 11.10 -24.95
C SER A 51 4.24 11.51 -25.27
N GLU A 52 3.37 10.51 -25.46
CA GLU A 52 1.97 10.69 -25.91
C GLU A 52 1.00 10.52 -24.73
N PRO A 53 0.62 11.61 -24.03
CA PRO A 53 -0.27 11.52 -22.89
C PRO A 53 -1.74 11.43 -23.32
N ALA A 54 -2.47 10.51 -22.73
CA ALA A 54 -3.91 10.43 -22.70
C ALA A 54 -4.43 10.77 -21.30
N LEU A 55 -5.32 11.74 -21.18
CA LEU A 55 -5.96 12.12 -19.92
C LEU A 55 -7.36 11.54 -19.86
N VAL A 56 -7.62 10.73 -18.83
CA VAL A 56 -8.93 10.12 -18.54
C VAL A 56 -9.45 10.74 -17.25
N VAL A 57 -10.61 11.32 -17.29
CA VAL A 57 -11.23 11.98 -16.14
C VAL A 57 -12.54 11.28 -15.80
N GLU A 58 -12.64 10.83 -14.55
CA GLU A 58 -13.91 10.39 -13.98
C GLU A 58 -14.60 11.61 -13.36
N ASP A 59 -15.81 11.90 -13.81
CA ASP A 59 -16.63 12.94 -13.20
C ASP A 59 -17.35 12.40 -11.97
N GLU A 60 -17.11 13.01 -10.83
CA GLU A 60 -17.61 12.53 -9.54
C GLU A 60 -19.14 12.60 -9.47
N GLU A 61 -19.74 13.65 -10.00
CA GLU A 61 -21.19 13.79 -9.97
C GLU A 61 -21.87 12.77 -10.87
N ALA A 62 -21.37 12.61 -12.10
CA ALA A 62 -21.84 11.58 -13.02
C ALA A 62 -21.70 10.18 -12.44
N PHE A 63 -20.57 9.90 -11.79
CA PHE A 63 -20.32 8.63 -11.12
C PHE A 63 -21.39 8.34 -10.05
N PHE A 64 -21.59 9.24 -9.09
CA PHE A 64 -22.56 9.02 -8.00
C PHE A 64 -24.01 9.01 -8.51
N ARG A 65 -24.35 9.79 -9.53
CA ARG A 65 -25.66 9.74 -10.18
C ARG A 65 -25.89 8.41 -10.88
N SER A 66 -24.87 7.86 -11.55
CA SER A 66 -24.98 6.57 -12.24
C SER A 66 -25.30 5.41 -11.29
N LEU A 67 -24.78 5.47 -10.04
CA LEU A 67 -25.08 4.47 -9.02
C LEU A 67 -26.56 4.47 -8.58
N ALA A 68 -27.25 5.59 -8.73
CA ALA A 68 -28.66 5.71 -8.39
C ALA A 68 -29.62 5.27 -9.53
N LEU A 69 -29.09 4.98 -10.72
CA LEU A 69 -29.93 4.57 -11.87
C LEU A 69 -30.34 3.10 -11.73
N PRO A 70 -31.63 2.78 -11.88
CA PRO A 70 -32.12 1.40 -11.79
C PRO A 70 -31.43 0.49 -12.82
N GLY A 71 -30.94 -0.64 -12.36
CA GLY A 71 -30.30 -1.66 -13.23
C GLY A 71 -28.90 -1.31 -13.75
N VAL A 72 -28.38 -0.12 -13.45
CA VAL A 72 -27.03 0.27 -13.82
C VAL A 72 -26.05 -0.21 -12.74
N ARG A 73 -25.07 -1.00 -13.17
CA ARG A 73 -23.92 -1.35 -12.33
C ARG A 73 -22.68 -0.69 -12.90
N PRO A 74 -21.88 0.01 -12.10
CA PRO A 74 -20.62 0.56 -12.57
C PRO A 74 -19.73 -0.60 -13.06
N VAL A 75 -19.51 -0.68 -14.35
CA VAL A 75 -18.60 -1.67 -14.94
C VAL A 75 -17.34 -0.93 -15.33
N PRO A 76 -16.18 -1.28 -14.77
CA PRO A 76 -14.91 -0.68 -15.19
C PRO A 76 -14.53 -1.22 -16.58
N GLY A 77 -15.15 -0.71 -17.63
CA GLY A 77 -14.90 -1.17 -19.01
C GLY A 77 -13.64 -0.60 -19.65
N ALA A 78 -13.39 0.68 -19.42
CA ALA A 78 -12.27 1.39 -20.05
C ALA A 78 -10.87 1.04 -19.48
N PRO A 79 -10.65 0.91 -18.15
CA PRO A 79 -9.30 0.73 -17.61
C PRO A 79 -8.49 -0.45 -18.17
N PRO A 80 -9.04 -1.65 -18.41
CA PRO A 80 -8.29 -2.74 -19.04
C PRO A 80 -7.75 -2.41 -20.43
N ALA A 81 -8.56 -1.80 -21.29
CA ALA A 81 -8.16 -1.40 -22.64
C ALA A 81 -7.10 -0.28 -22.61
N LEU A 82 -7.24 0.67 -21.71
CA LEU A 82 -6.27 1.73 -21.51
C LEU A 82 -4.91 1.15 -21.05
N ALA A 83 -4.93 0.18 -20.12
CA ALA A 83 -3.70 -0.48 -19.68
C ALA A 83 -2.98 -1.21 -20.84
N GLU A 84 -3.74 -1.83 -21.75
CA GLU A 84 -3.17 -2.52 -22.92
C GLU A 84 -2.49 -1.58 -23.92
N GLN A 85 -2.94 -0.35 -24.00
CA GLN A 85 -2.43 0.66 -24.93
C GLN A 85 -1.36 1.57 -24.29
N SER A 86 -0.95 1.31 -23.06
CA SER A 86 -0.06 2.18 -22.31
C SER A 86 1.31 1.56 -22.05
N ASP A 87 2.37 2.33 -22.20
CA ASP A 87 3.70 2.03 -21.68
C ASP A 87 3.85 2.42 -20.21
N ALA A 88 3.18 3.50 -19.82
CA ALA A 88 3.10 3.97 -18.45
C ALA A 88 1.67 4.39 -18.09
N TYR A 89 1.29 4.19 -16.82
CA TYR A 89 -0.04 4.48 -16.32
C TYR A 89 0.05 5.19 -14.96
N VAL A 90 -0.52 6.37 -14.85
CA VAL A 90 -0.58 7.11 -13.58
C VAL A 90 -2.02 7.18 -13.12
N TYR A 91 -2.26 6.75 -11.89
CA TYR A 91 -3.58 6.77 -11.27
C TYR A 91 -3.60 7.77 -10.10
N LEU A 92 -4.51 8.72 -10.19
CA LEU A 92 -4.82 9.68 -9.12
C LEU A 92 -6.16 9.26 -8.49
N PRO A 93 -6.12 8.67 -7.28
CA PRO A 93 -7.32 8.12 -6.64
C PRO A 93 -8.34 9.19 -6.25
N GLY A 94 -9.61 8.78 -6.26
CA GLY A 94 -10.78 9.52 -5.81
C GLY A 94 -11.89 8.54 -5.47
N PRO A 95 -13.11 9.00 -5.28
CA PRO A 95 -13.61 10.39 -5.45
C PRO A 95 -13.13 11.34 -4.35
N GLU A 96 -13.35 12.64 -4.50
CA GLU A 96 -13.10 13.64 -3.46
C GLU A 96 -13.96 13.37 -2.23
N ALA A 97 -15.25 13.13 -2.44
CA ALA A 97 -16.19 12.74 -1.40
C ALA A 97 -16.09 11.23 -1.10
N PHE A 98 -14.87 10.71 -0.96
CA PHE A 98 -14.59 9.31 -0.64
C PHE A 98 -15.48 8.71 0.48
N PRO A 99 -15.84 9.42 1.57
CA PRO A 99 -16.75 8.89 2.58
C PRO A 99 -18.14 8.50 2.06
N ARG A 100 -18.62 9.09 0.95
CA ARG A 100 -19.92 8.73 0.33
C ARG A 100 -19.94 7.29 -0.17
N LEU A 101 -18.78 6.73 -0.52
CA LEU A 101 -18.68 5.34 -0.97
C LEU A 101 -19.13 4.34 0.11
N PHE A 102 -18.96 4.67 1.40
CA PHE A 102 -19.36 3.78 2.51
C PHE A 102 -20.85 3.78 2.80
N GLY A 103 -21.60 4.69 2.21
CA GLY A 103 -23.07 4.67 2.21
C GLY A 103 -23.68 3.75 1.13
N LEU A 104 -22.83 3.18 0.25
CA LEU A 104 -23.30 2.28 -0.80
C LEU A 104 -23.55 0.86 -0.29
N PRO A 105 -24.50 0.13 -0.89
CA PRO A 105 -24.63 -1.30 -0.66
C PRO A 105 -23.29 -2.02 -0.90
N PRO A 106 -22.96 -3.08 -0.13
CA PRO A 106 -21.66 -3.76 -0.24
C PRO A 106 -21.28 -4.22 -1.64
N ALA A 107 -22.25 -4.66 -2.45
CA ALA A 107 -22.03 -5.09 -3.83
C ALA A 107 -21.67 -3.91 -4.76
N ASP A 108 -22.27 -2.76 -4.54
CA ASP A 108 -22.02 -1.54 -5.31
C ASP A 108 -20.69 -0.91 -4.88
N LEU A 109 -20.39 -0.93 -3.57
CA LEU A 109 -19.10 -0.49 -3.04
C LEU A 109 -17.95 -1.30 -3.63
N GLU A 110 -18.06 -2.62 -3.69
CA GLU A 110 -17.04 -3.47 -4.30
C GLU A 110 -16.80 -3.09 -5.77
N THR A 111 -17.88 -2.88 -6.52
CA THR A 111 -17.81 -2.50 -7.95
C THR A 111 -17.24 -1.09 -8.12
N ALA A 112 -17.64 -0.15 -7.28
CA ALA A 112 -17.19 1.25 -7.34
C ALA A 112 -15.70 1.43 -7.01
N VAL A 113 -15.20 0.66 -6.03
CA VAL A 113 -13.81 0.79 -5.56
C VAL A 113 -12.84 0.00 -6.45
N VAL A 114 -13.31 -1.06 -7.13
CA VAL A 114 -12.44 -1.98 -7.90
C VAL A 114 -12.36 -1.58 -9.38
N ARG A 115 -12.04 -0.30 -9.68
CA ARG A 115 -11.75 0.12 -11.07
C ARG A 115 -10.60 -0.66 -11.71
N HIS A 116 -9.60 -1.02 -10.93
CA HIS A 116 -8.44 -1.80 -11.32
C HIS A 116 -8.55 -3.25 -10.83
N GLY A 117 -9.64 -3.92 -11.19
CA GLY A 117 -9.91 -5.31 -10.84
C GLY A 117 -9.05 -6.33 -11.60
N PRO A 118 -9.35 -7.64 -11.45
CA PRO A 118 -8.57 -8.70 -12.11
C PRO A 118 -8.43 -8.55 -13.63
N PRO A 119 -9.42 -8.05 -14.41
CA PRO A 119 -9.25 -7.82 -15.85
C PRO A 119 -8.16 -6.79 -16.16
N PHE A 120 -8.14 -5.66 -15.43
CA PHE A 120 -7.11 -4.63 -15.56
C PHE A 120 -5.72 -5.21 -15.29
N TRP A 121 -5.54 -5.96 -14.21
CA TRP A 121 -4.24 -6.53 -13.86
C TRP A 121 -3.77 -7.62 -14.82
N ARG A 122 -4.70 -8.33 -15.47
CA ARG A 122 -4.33 -9.26 -16.56
C ARG A 122 -3.81 -8.50 -17.77
N ALA A 123 -4.52 -7.45 -18.19
CA ALA A 123 -4.14 -6.57 -19.28
C ALA A 123 -2.78 -5.92 -19.02
N ALA A 124 -2.62 -5.28 -17.86
CA ALA A 124 -1.39 -4.63 -17.43
C ALA A 124 -0.17 -5.57 -17.44
N ARG A 125 -0.34 -6.82 -16.96
CA ARG A 125 0.74 -7.82 -16.98
C ARG A 125 1.10 -8.29 -18.36
N ARG A 126 0.14 -8.38 -19.28
CA ARG A 126 0.39 -8.82 -20.66
C ARG A 126 1.34 -7.88 -21.38
N VAL A 127 1.22 -6.59 -21.20
CA VAL A 127 2.05 -5.57 -21.85
C VAL A 127 3.21 -5.08 -20.99
N GLY A 128 3.22 -5.37 -19.70
CA GLY A 128 4.27 -4.94 -18.78
C GLY A 128 4.26 -3.44 -18.51
N VAL A 129 3.07 -2.81 -18.45
CA VAL A 129 2.89 -1.38 -18.18
C VAL A 129 3.49 -0.98 -16.83
N ARG A 130 4.16 0.16 -16.77
CA ARG A 130 4.70 0.75 -15.52
C ARG A 130 3.66 1.66 -14.91
N MET A 131 3.31 1.44 -13.64
CA MET A 131 2.20 2.15 -13.01
C MET A 131 2.60 2.86 -11.73
N ALA A 132 2.03 4.05 -11.51
CA ALA A 132 2.14 4.77 -10.26
C ALA A 132 0.76 5.22 -9.75
N ARG A 133 0.49 4.99 -8.47
CA ARG A 133 -0.64 5.59 -7.75
C ARG A 133 -0.14 6.80 -6.97
N LEU A 134 -0.78 7.95 -7.14
CA LEU A 134 -0.40 9.18 -6.43
C LEU A 134 -1.35 9.44 -5.26
N ALA A 135 -0.87 9.25 -4.04
CA ALA A 135 -1.68 9.44 -2.84
C ALA A 135 -2.14 10.89 -2.64
N ILE A 136 -1.45 11.85 -3.25
CA ILE A 136 -1.74 13.28 -3.10
C ILE A 136 -3.18 13.64 -3.52
N SER A 137 -3.74 12.98 -4.51
CA SER A 137 -5.13 13.25 -4.92
C SER A 137 -6.16 12.75 -3.91
N GLY A 138 -5.79 11.80 -3.04
CA GLY A 138 -6.64 11.35 -1.94
C GLY A 138 -6.60 12.26 -0.70
N VAL A 139 -5.79 13.32 -0.73
CA VAL A 139 -5.73 14.35 0.32
C VAL A 139 -6.80 15.39 0.03
N THR A 140 -8.00 15.13 0.54
CA THR A 140 -9.18 15.96 0.26
C THR A 140 -9.78 16.53 1.54
N PRO A 141 -10.55 17.62 1.49
CA PRO A 141 -11.21 18.19 2.66
C PRO A 141 -12.09 17.18 3.39
N THR A 142 -12.85 16.38 2.65
CA THR A 142 -13.75 15.37 3.21
C THR A 142 -12.97 14.24 3.90
N ALA A 143 -11.86 13.79 3.32
CA ALA A 143 -11.01 12.78 3.93
C ALA A 143 -10.27 13.34 5.16
N ALA A 144 -9.78 14.58 5.10
CA ALA A 144 -9.12 15.24 6.23
C ALA A 144 -10.05 15.37 7.43
N ALA A 145 -11.30 15.82 7.20
CA ALA A 145 -12.33 15.91 8.23
C ALA A 145 -12.63 14.53 8.85
N ARG A 146 -12.76 13.50 8.01
CA ARG A 146 -13.04 12.13 8.48
C ARG A 146 -11.92 11.54 9.34
N PHE A 147 -10.68 11.79 8.97
CA PHE A 147 -9.51 11.33 9.74
C PHE A 147 -9.17 12.23 10.93
N GLY A 148 -9.76 13.41 11.03
CA GLY A 148 -9.45 14.39 12.06
C GLY A 148 -8.02 14.91 11.94
N VAL A 149 -7.59 15.21 10.70
CA VAL A 149 -6.27 15.77 10.41
C VAL A 149 -6.41 17.13 9.71
N ASP A 150 -5.43 18.00 9.93
CA ASP A 150 -5.35 19.29 9.23
C ASP A 150 -4.99 19.07 7.76
N LEU A 151 -5.83 19.56 6.85
CA LEU A 151 -5.70 19.35 5.39
C LEU A 151 -4.36 19.85 4.85
N ASP A 152 -3.99 21.09 5.17
CA ASP A 152 -2.79 21.72 4.62
C ASP A 152 -1.53 21.04 5.12
N THR A 153 -1.51 20.68 6.40
CA THR A 153 -0.40 19.93 6.99
C THR A 153 -0.28 18.54 6.37
N TRP A 154 -1.40 17.85 6.18
CA TRP A 154 -1.40 16.54 5.53
C TRP A 154 -0.91 16.63 4.09
N GLN A 155 -1.43 17.58 3.31
CA GLN A 155 -1.00 17.81 1.92
C GLN A 155 0.51 18.12 1.82
N ARG A 156 1.00 19.02 2.66
CA ARG A 156 2.45 19.33 2.72
C ARG A 156 3.29 18.11 3.05
N ARG A 157 2.87 17.27 4.01
CA ARG A 157 3.58 16.04 4.40
C ARG A 157 3.61 15.02 3.25
N VAL A 158 2.47 14.74 2.63
CA VAL A 158 2.37 13.81 1.49
C VAL A 158 3.23 14.30 0.33
N LEU A 159 3.15 15.58 -0.02
CA LEU A 159 3.98 16.15 -1.09
C LEU A 159 5.48 16.05 -0.78
N ARG A 160 5.90 16.42 0.43
CA ARG A 160 7.31 16.34 0.85
C ARG A 160 7.84 14.91 0.78
N ALA A 161 7.06 13.94 1.25
CA ALA A 161 7.40 12.52 1.18
C ALA A 161 7.45 12.00 -0.26
N SER A 162 6.56 12.49 -1.14
CA SER A 162 6.52 12.14 -2.57
C SER A 162 7.72 12.66 -3.36
N LEU A 163 8.36 13.72 -2.89
CA LEU A 163 9.51 14.34 -3.55
C LEU A 163 10.87 13.76 -3.12
N VAL A 164 10.89 12.79 -2.20
CA VAL A 164 12.12 12.09 -1.84
C VAL A 164 12.63 11.31 -3.05
N PRO A 165 13.90 11.53 -3.47
CA PRO A 165 14.43 10.86 -4.65
C PRO A 165 14.41 9.32 -4.50
N PRO A 166 13.87 8.56 -5.47
CA PRO A 166 13.85 7.11 -5.43
C PRO A 166 15.22 6.47 -5.20
N ALA A 167 16.29 7.05 -5.75
CA ALA A 167 17.65 6.58 -5.52
C ALA A 167 18.08 6.66 -4.05
N ARG A 168 17.54 7.60 -3.27
CA ARG A 168 17.78 7.68 -1.82
C ARG A 168 17.07 6.55 -1.09
N LEU A 169 15.83 6.25 -1.47
CA LEU A 169 15.05 5.15 -0.91
C LEU A 169 15.69 3.80 -1.25
N ALA A 170 16.13 3.62 -2.50
CA ALA A 170 16.86 2.41 -2.93
C ALA A 170 18.10 2.14 -2.07
N ARG A 171 18.93 3.16 -1.85
CA ARG A 171 20.12 3.01 -0.98
C ARG A 171 19.77 2.66 0.47
N ALA A 172 18.65 3.21 0.98
CA ALA A 172 18.16 2.85 2.31
C ALA A 172 17.68 1.40 2.34
N ALA A 173 16.93 0.97 1.32
CA ALA A 173 16.45 -0.41 1.17
C ALA A 173 17.61 -1.42 1.08
N GLU A 174 18.67 -1.12 0.33
CA GLU A 174 19.85 -1.98 0.24
C GLU A 174 20.50 -2.26 1.62
N ARG A 175 20.49 -1.27 2.52
CA ARG A 175 21.03 -1.46 3.89
C ARG A 175 20.17 -2.43 4.69
N VAL A 176 18.83 -2.32 4.58
CA VAL A 176 17.90 -3.24 5.24
C VAL A 176 18.02 -4.64 4.65
N VAL A 177 17.99 -4.77 3.33
CA VAL A 177 18.09 -6.06 2.63
C VAL A 177 19.39 -6.81 2.98
N ARG A 178 20.52 -6.11 3.07
CA ARG A 178 21.78 -6.74 3.50
C ARG A 178 21.72 -7.38 4.89
N ARG A 179 20.89 -6.83 5.79
CA ARG A 179 20.71 -7.39 7.14
C ARG A 179 19.67 -8.51 7.18
N LEU A 180 18.69 -8.46 6.27
CA LEU A 180 17.68 -9.50 6.13
C LEU A 180 18.22 -10.77 5.46
N ALA A 181 19.27 -10.63 4.64
CA ALA A 181 19.86 -11.78 3.93
C ALA A 181 20.38 -12.84 4.92
N GLY A 182 19.79 -14.02 4.87
CA GLY A 182 20.07 -15.14 5.77
C GLY A 182 19.40 -15.06 7.14
N ALA A 183 18.77 -13.95 7.51
CA ALA A 183 18.06 -13.82 8.77
C ALA A 183 16.82 -14.72 8.83
N ARG A 184 16.59 -15.33 9.99
CA ARG A 184 15.43 -16.22 10.22
C ARG A 184 14.46 -15.70 11.27
N ARG A 185 14.98 -14.98 12.26
CA ARG A 185 14.17 -14.45 13.36
C ARG A 185 14.40 -12.96 13.52
N VAL A 186 13.32 -12.25 13.82
CA VAL A 186 13.39 -10.85 14.23
C VAL A 186 12.73 -10.69 15.59
N ARG A 187 13.36 -9.91 16.46
CA ARG A 187 12.80 -9.46 17.72
C ARG A 187 12.67 -7.95 17.69
N ILE A 188 11.51 -7.45 18.10
CA ILE A 188 11.17 -6.03 18.12
C ILE A 188 10.83 -5.67 19.55
N ARG A 189 11.48 -4.64 20.08
CA ARG A 189 11.25 -4.13 21.43
C ARG A 189 11.01 -2.63 21.40
N HIS A 190 10.24 -2.16 22.37
CA HIS A 190 10.04 -0.73 22.61
C HIS A 190 9.64 -0.49 24.09
N PRO A 191 9.99 0.67 24.69
CA PRO A 191 9.66 0.99 26.08
C PRO A 191 8.16 1.02 26.42
N ASN A 192 7.27 1.10 25.40
CA ASN A 192 5.83 1.04 25.60
C ASN A 192 5.28 -0.34 26.01
N GLY A 193 6.12 -1.35 26.10
CA GLY A 193 5.70 -2.73 26.42
C GLY A 193 5.74 -3.69 25.24
N THR A 194 6.13 -3.23 24.05
CA THR A 194 6.36 -4.13 22.92
C THR A 194 7.56 -5.03 23.17
N ASP A 195 7.36 -6.33 23.06
CA ASP A 195 8.39 -7.36 22.94
C ASP A 195 7.82 -8.51 22.11
N LEU A 196 8.09 -8.47 20.82
CA LEU A 196 7.57 -9.43 19.84
C LEU A 196 8.72 -10.12 19.12
N SER A 197 8.69 -11.45 19.10
CA SER A 197 9.61 -12.28 18.32
C SER A 197 8.83 -13.06 17.26
N VAL A 198 9.25 -12.98 16.00
CA VAL A 198 8.60 -13.66 14.86
C VAL A 198 9.64 -14.24 13.91
N GLU A 199 9.23 -15.22 13.10
CA GLU A 199 10.09 -15.85 12.11
C GLU A 199 9.82 -15.32 10.70
N LEU A 200 10.88 -15.14 9.93
CA LEU A 200 10.88 -14.61 8.58
C LEU A 200 10.90 -15.74 7.55
N TYR A 201 10.21 -15.55 6.40
CA TYR A 201 10.53 -16.35 5.22
C TYR A 201 11.96 -16.07 4.78
N PRO A 202 12.79 -17.10 4.64
CA PRO A 202 14.19 -16.92 4.25
C PRO A 202 14.32 -16.22 2.89
N ASP A 203 15.22 -15.26 2.82
CA ASP A 203 15.61 -14.55 1.58
C ASP A 203 14.42 -14.05 0.72
N THR A 204 13.31 -13.70 1.40
CA THR A 204 12.09 -13.22 0.76
C THR A 204 11.74 -11.82 1.26
N TRP A 205 11.70 -10.85 0.37
CA TRP A 205 11.31 -9.47 0.66
C TRP A 205 10.79 -8.75 -0.58
N VAL A 206 10.06 -7.68 -0.36
CA VAL A 206 9.65 -6.72 -1.38
C VAL A 206 10.26 -5.37 -1.05
N VAL A 207 10.89 -4.74 -2.02
CA VAL A 207 11.41 -3.37 -1.91
C VAL A 207 10.48 -2.44 -2.67
N GLU A 208 10.01 -1.40 -1.97
CA GLU A 208 9.25 -0.31 -2.57
C GLU A 208 10.05 0.99 -2.46
N ASP A 209 10.84 1.28 -3.46
CA ASP A 209 11.69 2.46 -3.58
C ASP A 209 11.14 3.55 -4.51
N GLY A 210 9.93 3.32 -5.04
CA GLY A 210 9.25 4.25 -5.95
C GLY A 210 9.61 4.09 -7.42
N ARG A 211 10.47 3.15 -7.79
CA ARG A 211 10.83 2.87 -9.19
C ARG A 211 10.15 1.61 -9.69
N ILE A 212 9.83 1.61 -10.97
CA ILE A 212 9.46 0.40 -11.71
C ILE A 212 10.53 0.16 -12.76
N ASP A 213 11.57 -0.54 -12.38
CA ASP A 213 12.69 -0.85 -13.25
C ASP A 213 12.48 -2.15 -14.07
N ARG A 214 13.50 -2.54 -14.84
CA ARG A 214 13.45 -3.76 -15.65
C ARG A 214 13.38 -5.03 -14.80
N ALA A 215 14.00 -5.04 -13.62
CA ALA A 215 13.96 -6.18 -12.69
C ALA A 215 12.57 -6.32 -12.07
N ASP A 216 11.94 -5.20 -11.70
CA ASP A 216 10.57 -5.19 -11.20
C ASP A 216 9.59 -5.74 -12.23
N ARG A 217 9.68 -5.27 -13.47
CA ARG A 217 8.81 -5.76 -14.56
C ARG A 217 8.99 -7.26 -14.83
N ARG A 218 10.24 -7.77 -14.87
CA ARG A 218 10.51 -9.20 -15.02
C ARG A 218 9.94 -10.03 -13.87
N ALA A 219 9.89 -9.47 -12.67
CA ALA A 219 9.29 -10.07 -11.48
C ALA A 219 7.77 -9.86 -11.39
N GLY A 220 7.14 -9.26 -12.40
CA GLY A 220 5.70 -8.98 -12.42
C GLY A 220 5.27 -7.84 -11.49
N ARG A 221 6.22 -7.07 -10.95
CA ARG A 221 5.93 -5.86 -10.17
C ARG A 221 5.81 -4.69 -11.14
N LEU A 222 4.60 -4.24 -11.35
CA LEU A 222 4.29 -3.22 -12.36
C LEU A 222 3.85 -1.90 -11.76
N TRP A 223 3.67 -1.85 -10.45
CA TRP A 223 3.09 -0.68 -9.81
C TRP A 223 3.88 -0.24 -8.58
N THR A 224 3.86 1.05 -8.32
CA THR A 224 4.35 1.67 -7.10
C THR A 224 3.35 2.70 -6.58
N GLN A 225 3.36 2.96 -5.28
CA GLN A 225 2.65 4.09 -4.68
C GLN A 225 3.62 5.24 -4.47
N ILE A 226 3.15 6.47 -4.64
CA ILE A 226 3.90 7.69 -4.35
C ILE A 226 3.05 8.55 -3.39
N PRO A 227 3.56 8.86 -2.18
CA PRO A 227 4.89 8.52 -1.65
C PRO A 227 5.03 7.04 -1.29
N THR A 228 6.28 6.61 -1.20
CA THR A 228 6.68 5.27 -0.79
C THR A 228 8.01 5.29 -0.02
N GLY A 229 8.57 4.14 0.25
CA GLY A 229 9.86 3.92 0.89
C GLY A 229 9.77 2.89 2.00
N LEU A 230 9.74 1.60 1.64
CA LEU A 230 9.76 0.51 2.62
C LEU A 230 10.43 -0.75 2.08
N VAL A 231 10.82 -1.63 3.00
CA VAL A 231 11.10 -3.04 2.74
C VAL A 231 10.08 -3.86 3.51
N ALA A 232 9.35 -4.72 2.80
CA ALA A 232 8.39 -5.64 3.40
C ALA A 232 8.93 -7.06 3.40
N VAL A 233 8.72 -7.78 4.50
CA VAL A 233 9.17 -9.17 4.69
C VAL A 233 8.00 -10.00 5.16
N PRO A 234 7.64 -11.08 4.45
CA PRO A 234 6.59 -11.98 4.91
C PRO A 234 7.06 -12.81 6.11
N LEU A 235 6.12 -13.10 7.01
CA LEU A 235 6.36 -13.91 8.19
C LEU A 235 5.91 -15.35 7.98
N VAL A 236 6.62 -16.28 8.62
CA VAL A 236 6.22 -17.69 8.67
C VAL A 236 5.02 -17.82 9.61
N GLY A 237 3.88 -18.24 9.08
CA GLY A 237 2.65 -18.36 9.85
C GLY A 237 2.75 -19.43 10.93
N GLY A 238 2.16 -19.15 12.09
CA GLY A 238 2.15 -20.05 13.23
C GLY A 238 3.39 -19.97 14.14
N LEU A 239 4.32 -19.10 13.86
CA LEU A 239 5.54 -18.89 14.63
C LEU A 239 5.66 -17.43 15.04
N GLY A 240 5.48 -17.16 16.33
CA GLY A 240 5.59 -15.81 16.90
C GLY A 240 5.00 -15.75 18.31
N GLU A 241 5.69 -15.06 19.18
CA GLU A 241 5.36 -14.91 20.59
C GLU A 241 5.59 -13.49 21.05
N GLY A 242 4.75 -13.01 21.95
CA GLY A 242 4.96 -11.74 22.62
C GLY A 242 3.83 -10.74 22.46
N VAL A 243 4.14 -9.49 22.74
CA VAL A 243 3.22 -8.37 22.73
C VAL A 243 3.70 -7.33 21.74
N TRP A 244 2.75 -6.81 20.96
CA TRP A 244 2.92 -5.64 20.12
C TRP A 244 2.01 -4.52 20.63
N GLU A 245 2.58 -3.35 20.87
CA GLU A 245 1.85 -2.16 21.26
C GLU A 245 2.27 -1.00 20.36
N SER A 246 1.32 -0.45 19.62
CA SER A 246 1.60 0.65 18.70
C SER A 246 1.66 1.98 19.45
N ASN A 247 2.63 2.81 19.10
CA ASN A 247 2.74 4.18 19.59
C ASN A 247 2.31 5.23 18.55
N ARG A 248 1.73 4.78 17.42
CA ARG A 248 1.26 5.65 16.35
C ARG A 248 -0.12 5.23 15.83
N PRO A 249 -1.04 6.17 15.59
CA PRO A 249 -2.32 5.84 14.97
C PRO A 249 -2.12 5.40 13.52
N THR A 250 -3.00 4.49 13.08
CA THR A 250 -3.18 4.11 11.68
C THR A 250 -4.55 4.56 11.17
N TYR A 251 -4.69 4.71 9.85
CA TYR A 251 -5.88 5.25 9.22
C TYR A 251 -6.43 4.24 8.21
N HIS A 252 -7.52 3.58 8.58
CA HIS A 252 -8.17 2.59 7.74
C HIS A 252 -9.18 3.24 6.81
N ARG A 253 -9.08 2.93 5.49
CA ARG A 253 -9.92 3.53 4.44
C ARG A 253 -11.06 2.64 3.99
N TYR A 254 -10.91 1.32 4.09
CA TYR A 254 -11.70 0.39 3.28
C TYR A 254 -12.87 -0.28 3.97
N GLN A 255 -13.15 -0.02 5.22
CA GLN A 255 -14.32 -0.60 5.88
C GLN A 255 -15.18 0.47 6.52
N GLU A 256 -14.76 1.18 7.39
CA GLU A 256 -15.29 2.41 7.92
C GLU A 256 -14.07 3.28 8.15
N PRO A 257 -13.86 4.37 7.40
CA PRO A 257 -12.66 5.17 7.56
C PRO A 257 -12.53 5.58 9.00
N ALA A 258 -11.56 5.01 9.68
CA ALA A 258 -11.38 5.21 11.10
C ALA A 258 -9.91 5.44 11.42
N ARG A 259 -9.67 6.34 12.36
CA ARG A 259 -8.40 6.44 13.06
C ARG A 259 -8.38 5.40 14.16
N VAL A 260 -7.43 4.47 14.08
CA VAL A 260 -7.19 3.44 15.09
C VAL A 260 -5.96 3.83 15.90
N ALA A 261 -6.04 3.84 17.21
CA ALA A 261 -4.94 4.23 18.09
C ALA A 261 -4.79 3.26 19.27
N GLY A 262 -3.56 3.14 19.76
CA GLY A 262 -3.18 2.34 20.91
C GLY A 262 -3.52 0.86 20.81
N PRO A 263 -3.34 0.18 19.63
CA PRO A 263 -3.54 -1.26 19.59
C PRO A 263 -2.49 -1.96 20.44
N ARG A 264 -2.97 -2.81 21.35
CA ARG A 264 -2.19 -3.80 22.08
C ARG A 264 -2.61 -5.18 21.64
N LEU A 265 -1.69 -5.93 21.04
CA LEU A 265 -1.92 -7.23 20.44
C LEU A 265 -1.03 -8.28 21.09
N SER A 266 -1.61 -9.32 21.66
CA SER A 266 -0.88 -10.42 22.30
C SER A 266 -0.87 -11.66 21.44
N PHE A 267 0.30 -12.21 21.16
CA PHE A 267 0.50 -13.37 20.30
C PHE A 267 1.03 -14.56 21.10
N ARG A 268 0.47 -15.75 20.84
CA ARG A 268 0.97 -17.05 21.30
C ARG A 268 0.88 -18.06 20.18
N SER A 269 1.94 -18.82 19.97
CA SER A 269 2.04 -19.85 18.90
C SER A 269 1.66 -19.25 17.54
N GLY A 270 2.18 -18.06 17.24
CA GLY A 270 1.99 -17.34 15.99
C GLY A 270 0.55 -16.93 15.70
N ARG A 271 -0.28 -16.76 16.74
CA ARG A 271 -1.68 -16.32 16.59
C ARG A 271 -2.03 -15.22 17.57
N LEU A 272 -2.79 -14.25 17.09
CA LEU A 272 -3.42 -13.23 17.93
C LEU A 272 -4.40 -13.90 18.89
N ARG A 273 -4.20 -13.71 20.20
CA ARG A 273 -5.04 -14.23 21.28
C ARG A 273 -5.90 -13.17 21.93
N GLU A 274 -5.29 -12.02 22.17
CA GLU A 274 -5.94 -10.90 22.83
C GLU A 274 -5.62 -9.62 22.10
N TYR A 275 -6.57 -8.70 22.11
CA TYR A 275 -6.38 -7.36 21.57
C TYR A 275 -7.16 -6.33 22.37
N ALA A 276 -6.57 -5.15 22.50
CA ALA A 276 -7.19 -3.95 23.05
C ALA A 276 -6.84 -2.73 22.21
N PHE A 277 -7.63 -1.67 22.32
CA PHE A 277 -7.44 -0.44 21.57
C PHE A 277 -7.88 0.76 22.41
N ASP A 278 -7.14 1.86 22.36
CA ASP A 278 -7.58 3.13 22.93
C ASP A 278 -8.72 3.75 22.11
N ARG A 279 -8.64 3.58 20.76
CA ARG A 279 -9.62 4.09 19.82
C ARG A 279 -9.74 3.18 18.59
N GLY A 280 -10.97 3.08 18.06
CA GLY A 280 -11.24 2.31 16.82
C GLY A 280 -11.40 0.81 17.04
N GLY A 281 -11.42 0.33 18.27
CA GLY A 281 -11.57 -1.09 18.62
C GLY A 281 -12.84 -1.73 18.04
N PRO A 282 -14.02 -1.13 18.08
CA PRO A 282 -15.24 -1.70 17.49
C PRO A 282 -15.12 -1.92 15.97
N ALA A 283 -14.53 -0.98 15.24
CA ALA A 283 -14.31 -1.12 13.80
C ALA A 283 -13.34 -2.27 13.48
N PHE A 284 -12.24 -2.38 14.26
CA PHE A 284 -11.35 -3.54 14.18
C PHE A 284 -12.07 -4.84 14.46
N ALA A 285 -12.84 -4.93 15.54
CA ALA A 285 -13.55 -6.15 15.94
C ALA A 285 -14.53 -6.62 14.87
N THR A 286 -15.27 -5.69 14.25
CA THR A 286 -16.19 -5.98 13.14
C THR A 286 -15.43 -6.56 11.94
N ALA A 287 -14.37 -5.90 11.51
CA ALA A 287 -13.54 -6.36 10.41
C ALA A 287 -12.86 -7.71 10.69
N TYR A 288 -12.36 -7.86 11.90
CA TYR A 288 -11.74 -9.09 12.37
C TYR A 288 -12.74 -10.26 12.38
N ALA A 289 -13.97 -10.06 12.89
CA ALA A 289 -15.01 -11.07 12.89
C ALA A 289 -15.34 -11.56 11.47
N GLN A 290 -15.41 -10.65 10.50
CA GLN A 290 -15.68 -10.92 9.10
C GLN A 290 -14.49 -11.50 8.32
N GLY A 291 -13.29 -11.40 8.86
CA GLY A 291 -12.02 -11.75 8.19
C GLY A 291 -11.84 -13.24 7.88
N GLY A 292 -12.60 -14.10 8.52
CA GLY A 292 -12.56 -15.53 8.30
C GLY A 292 -11.27 -16.19 8.79
N ARG A 293 -10.89 -17.29 8.13
CA ARG A 293 -9.69 -18.06 8.51
C ARG A 293 -8.41 -17.26 8.27
N GLY A 294 -7.45 -17.37 9.19
CA GLY A 294 -6.12 -16.80 9.06
C GLY A 294 -6.02 -15.30 9.39
N ARG A 295 -7.11 -14.69 9.86
CA ARG A 295 -7.13 -13.27 10.31
C ARG A 295 -6.24 -12.99 11.50
N ASP A 296 -5.96 -14.00 12.29
CA ASP A 296 -5.24 -13.98 13.57
C ASP A 296 -3.71 -14.19 13.42
N VAL A 297 -3.22 -14.28 12.18
CA VAL A 297 -1.81 -14.59 11.92
C VAL A 297 -1.03 -13.31 11.63
N PRO A 298 0.08 -13.02 12.36
CA PRO A 298 1.03 -12.02 11.95
C PRO A 298 1.63 -12.44 10.60
N SER A 299 1.54 -11.56 9.62
CA SER A 299 1.70 -11.94 8.22
C SER A 299 2.90 -11.32 7.53
N ALA A 300 3.26 -10.09 7.90
CA ALA A 300 4.43 -9.41 7.38
C ALA A 300 4.93 -8.34 8.35
N LEU A 301 6.21 -8.00 8.22
CA LEU A 301 6.78 -6.77 8.76
C LEU A 301 7.16 -5.84 7.62
N THR A 302 6.99 -4.54 7.85
CA THR A 302 7.49 -3.48 6.97
C THR A 302 8.49 -2.62 7.71
N PHE A 303 9.56 -2.22 7.04
CA PHE A 303 10.60 -1.32 7.55
C PHE A 303 10.56 -0.03 6.76
N GLY A 304 10.10 1.05 7.38
CA GLY A 304 9.97 2.35 6.75
C GLY A 304 11.33 3.04 6.50
N LEU A 305 11.45 3.70 5.35
CA LEU A 305 12.71 4.23 4.85
C LEU A 305 12.63 5.70 4.41
N ASN A 306 11.42 6.25 4.29
CA ASN A 306 11.24 7.60 3.76
C ASN A 306 11.50 8.65 4.85
N PRO A 307 12.60 9.44 4.74
CA PRO A 307 12.99 10.36 5.80
C PRO A 307 12.10 11.61 5.90
N ALA A 308 11.17 11.80 4.95
CA ALA A 308 10.25 12.90 4.94
C ALA A 308 8.80 12.49 5.26
N ALA A 309 8.56 11.19 5.48
CA ALA A 309 7.26 10.70 5.89
C ALA A 309 7.11 10.78 7.41
N GLU A 310 6.15 11.56 7.84
CA GLU A 310 5.80 11.75 9.24
C GLU A 310 4.31 11.50 9.40
N GLY A 311 3.93 10.76 10.44
CA GLY A 311 2.60 10.32 10.83
C GLY A 311 1.41 11.13 10.32
N ALA A 312 0.88 10.70 9.19
CA ALA A 312 -0.34 11.17 8.58
C ALA A 312 -0.93 10.02 7.75
N PRO A 313 -2.20 10.08 7.34
CA PRO A 313 -2.76 9.06 6.45
C PRO A 313 -1.89 8.87 5.19
N GLU A 314 -1.70 7.63 4.77
CA GLU A 314 -0.82 7.19 3.65
C GLU A 314 0.70 7.26 3.93
N LEU A 315 1.12 7.68 5.12
CA LEU A 315 2.55 7.83 5.47
C LEU A 315 2.97 6.94 6.66
N GLU A 316 2.04 6.23 7.28
CA GLU A 316 2.22 5.63 8.60
C GLU A 316 3.39 4.66 8.65
N GLU A 317 3.49 3.75 7.68
CA GLU A 317 4.48 2.67 7.69
C GLU A 317 5.76 2.98 6.88
N ILE A 318 5.74 4.01 6.03
CA ILE A 318 6.87 4.32 5.17
C ILE A 318 7.94 5.23 5.80
N GLY A 319 7.62 5.85 6.95
CA GLY A 319 8.53 6.74 7.67
C GLY A 319 9.82 6.05 8.08
N ALA A 320 10.96 6.73 7.91
CA ALA A 320 12.24 6.18 8.34
C ALA A 320 12.25 5.88 9.84
N GLY A 321 12.69 4.67 10.23
CA GLY A 321 12.70 4.24 11.62
C GLY A 321 11.35 3.73 12.14
N THR A 322 10.43 3.40 11.25
CA THR A 322 9.17 2.75 11.61
C THR A 322 9.16 1.27 11.25
N VAL A 323 8.48 0.47 12.06
CA VAL A 323 8.13 -0.92 11.73
C VAL A 323 6.62 -1.02 11.67
N GLY A 324 6.11 -1.60 10.59
CA GLY A 324 4.72 -1.99 10.44
C GLY A 324 4.56 -3.49 10.70
N LEU A 325 3.57 -3.87 11.52
CA LEU A 325 3.11 -5.25 11.68
C LEU A 325 1.80 -5.44 10.92
N TRP A 326 1.79 -6.37 10.00
CA TRP A 326 0.61 -6.77 9.25
C TRP A 326 0.00 -8.06 9.80
N LEU A 327 -1.32 -8.12 9.86
CA LEU A 327 -2.09 -9.33 10.16
C LEU A 327 -2.86 -9.77 8.92
N GLY A 328 -3.02 -11.09 8.74
CA GLY A 328 -3.85 -11.66 7.69
C GLY A 328 -3.10 -12.03 6.42
N ASP A 329 -3.52 -11.54 5.24
CA ASP A 329 -2.94 -11.91 3.95
C ASP A 329 -1.51 -11.36 3.77
N ASN A 330 -0.56 -12.21 3.30
CA ASN A 330 0.82 -11.77 3.02
C ASN A 330 1.30 -12.05 1.58
N ARG A 331 0.40 -12.36 0.69
CA ARG A 331 0.76 -12.68 -0.70
C ARG A 331 1.35 -11.49 -1.46
N SER A 332 0.93 -10.27 -1.11
CA SER A 332 1.51 -9.03 -1.66
C SER A 332 2.97 -8.82 -1.25
N PHE A 333 3.40 -9.45 -0.17
CA PHE A 333 4.77 -9.40 0.35
C PHE A 333 5.62 -10.63 -0.01
N GLY A 334 5.09 -11.52 -0.87
CA GLY A 334 5.80 -12.75 -1.29
C GLY A 334 5.55 -13.96 -0.40
N GLY A 335 4.69 -13.85 0.59
CA GLY A 335 4.28 -14.96 1.44
C GLY A 335 3.21 -15.86 0.82
N ARG A 336 2.80 -16.89 1.55
CA ARG A 336 1.82 -17.89 1.09
C ARG A 336 0.53 -17.88 1.91
N HIS A 337 0.47 -17.03 2.95
CA HIS A 337 -0.69 -16.96 3.82
C HIS A 337 -1.84 -16.21 3.13
N ARG A 338 -3.05 -16.80 3.22
CA ARG A 338 -4.27 -16.25 2.63
C ARG A 338 -5.27 -15.89 3.71
N SER A 339 -5.80 -14.70 3.66
CA SER A 339 -6.89 -14.24 4.51
C SER A 339 -7.76 -13.22 3.76
N ARG A 340 -9.00 -13.07 4.19
CA ARG A 340 -9.84 -11.92 3.79
C ARG A 340 -9.58 -10.69 4.64
N PHE A 341 -8.88 -10.87 5.74
CA PHE A 341 -8.50 -9.83 6.68
C PHE A 341 -7.12 -9.27 6.34
N SER A 342 -6.97 -7.98 6.47
CA SER A 342 -5.70 -7.29 6.39
C SER A 342 -5.73 -6.10 7.36
N TYR A 343 -4.78 -6.04 8.26
CA TYR A 343 -4.67 -4.98 9.26
C TYR A 343 -3.21 -4.59 9.45
N LEU A 344 -2.94 -3.29 9.41
CA LEU A 344 -1.63 -2.70 9.68
C LEU A 344 -1.63 -2.03 11.05
N SER A 345 -0.60 -2.27 11.84
CA SER A 345 -0.25 -1.54 13.05
C SER A 345 1.18 -1.07 12.98
N VAL A 346 1.48 0.15 13.42
CA VAL A 346 2.78 0.79 13.22
C VAL A 346 3.44 1.17 14.54
N LEU A 347 4.73 0.89 14.66
CA LEU A 347 5.58 1.25 15.78
C LEU A 347 6.73 2.14 15.29
N VAL A 348 6.92 3.26 15.95
CA VAL A 348 7.98 4.23 15.63
C VAL A 348 9.10 4.11 16.63
N GLU A 349 10.34 4.23 16.15
CA GLU A 349 11.56 4.19 16.94
C GLU A 349 11.75 2.90 17.77
N PRO A 350 11.45 1.70 17.22
CA PRO A 350 11.71 0.46 17.92
C PRO A 350 13.22 0.10 17.96
N ASP A 351 13.56 -0.78 18.91
CA ASP A 351 14.75 -1.59 18.82
C ASP A 351 14.43 -2.85 18.01
N VAL A 352 15.29 -3.18 17.05
CA VAL A 352 15.13 -4.35 16.18
C VAL A 352 16.41 -5.17 16.17
N GLU A 353 16.28 -6.48 16.34
CA GLU A 353 17.38 -7.45 16.28
C GLU A 353 17.05 -8.54 15.25
N PHE A 354 18.02 -8.92 14.43
CA PHE A 354 17.95 -10.09 13.56
C PHE A 354 18.87 -11.18 14.08
N ASP A 355 18.32 -12.35 14.41
CA ASP A 355 19.06 -13.49 14.99
C ASP A 355 19.94 -13.09 16.16
N GLY A 356 19.45 -12.21 17.05
CA GLY A 356 20.16 -11.68 18.21
C GLY A 356 21.17 -10.56 17.90
N THR A 357 21.34 -10.18 16.64
CA THR A 357 22.23 -9.07 16.26
C THR A 357 21.44 -7.77 16.13
N PRO A 358 21.80 -6.71 16.88
CA PRO A 358 21.15 -5.42 16.78
C PRO A 358 21.20 -4.86 15.37
N PHE A 359 20.06 -4.34 14.92
CA PHE A 359 19.88 -3.69 13.62
C PHE A 359 19.45 -2.24 13.76
N TRP A 360 18.44 -1.98 14.58
CA TRP A 360 18.00 -0.65 14.96
C TRP A 360 18.04 -0.50 16.48
N ALA A 361 18.43 0.69 16.93
CA ALA A 361 18.24 1.18 18.29
C ALA A 361 17.44 2.48 18.20
N GLY A 362 16.25 2.52 18.80
CA GLY A 362 15.34 3.66 18.69
C GLY A 362 15.06 4.06 17.23
N GLY A 363 14.82 3.09 16.35
CA GLY A 363 14.55 3.32 14.92
C GLY A 363 15.76 3.76 14.07
N ARG A 364 16.96 3.84 14.65
CA ARG A 364 18.19 4.23 13.94
C ARG A 364 19.07 3.03 13.70
N LEU A 365 19.67 2.97 12.51
CA LEU A 365 20.62 1.92 12.17
C LEU A 365 21.79 1.89 13.18
N VAL A 366 22.05 0.71 13.71
CA VAL A 366 23.25 0.45 14.52
C VAL A 366 24.37 -0.02 13.60
N ASP A 367 25.55 0.60 13.72
CA ASP A 367 26.76 0.13 13.06
C ASP A 367 27.14 -1.24 13.64
N GLY A 368 26.86 -2.29 12.90
CA GLY A 368 27.18 -3.66 13.27
C GLY A 368 28.20 -4.26 12.31
N PRO A 369 28.78 -5.45 12.64
CA PRO A 369 29.76 -6.10 11.79
C PRO A 369 29.22 -6.20 10.35
N ARG A 370 30.08 -5.86 9.37
CA ARG A 370 29.75 -5.89 7.94
C ARG A 370 29.39 -7.32 7.56
N GLY A 371 28.08 -7.60 7.43
CA GLY A 371 27.60 -8.89 6.96
C GLY A 371 28.21 -9.24 5.59
N ARG A 372 28.31 -10.54 5.29
CA ARG A 372 28.73 -11.05 3.95
C ARG A 372 27.92 -10.33 2.85
N ARG A 373 28.61 -9.93 1.79
CA ARG A 373 27.94 -9.43 0.58
C ARG A 373 26.91 -10.48 0.15
N PRO A 374 25.61 -10.14 0.06
CA PRO A 374 24.64 -11.08 -0.50
C PRO A 374 25.03 -11.36 -1.95
N ALA A 375 25.03 -12.63 -2.35
CA ALA A 375 24.88 -13.00 -3.76
C ALA A 375 23.66 -12.23 -4.27
N THR A 376 23.75 -11.65 -5.46
CA THR A 376 22.70 -10.80 -6.05
C THR A 376 21.33 -11.43 -5.80
N PRO A 377 20.48 -10.88 -4.92
CA PRO A 377 19.24 -11.55 -4.57
C PRO A 377 18.34 -11.55 -5.79
N GLY A 378 17.88 -12.73 -6.15
CA GLY A 378 16.69 -12.81 -7.00
C GLY A 378 15.57 -12.12 -6.27
N ARG A 379 15.20 -10.90 -6.71
CA ARG A 379 14.00 -10.19 -6.22
C ARG A 379 12.82 -11.13 -6.51
N THR A 380 12.33 -11.82 -5.48
CA THR A 380 11.27 -12.81 -5.61
C THR A 380 10.02 -12.14 -6.19
N ALA A 381 9.44 -12.76 -7.20
CA ALA A 381 8.20 -12.33 -7.83
C ALA A 381 7.02 -12.56 -6.86
N ALA A 382 6.81 -11.64 -5.94
CA ALA A 382 5.54 -11.53 -5.27
C ALA A 382 4.56 -10.92 -6.28
N ALA A 383 3.62 -11.72 -6.75
CA ALA A 383 2.51 -11.20 -7.55
C ALA A 383 1.76 -10.19 -6.65
N GLN A 384 1.94 -8.90 -6.94
CA GLN A 384 1.09 -7.86 -6.37
C GLN A 384 -0.35 -8.15 -6.79
N ARG A 385 -1.06 -8.85 -5.93
CA ARG A 385 -2.51 -8.75 -5.91
C ARG A 385 -2.80 -7.60 -4.96
N THR A 386 -2.96 -6.39 -5.49
CA THR A 386 -3.79 -5.38 -4.84
C THR A 386 -5.01 -6.09 -4.28
N ALA A 387 -5.41 -5.74 -3.07
CA ALA A 387 -6.58 -6.31 -2.40
C ALA A 387 -7.88 -5.99 -3.16
N ALA A 388 -7.99 -6.52 -4.38
CA ALA A 388 -9.26 -6.82 -4.99
C ALA A 388 -9.68 -8.14 -4.35
N ARG A 389 -10.45 -8.02 -3.28
CA ARG A 389 -11.09 -9.14 -2.60
C ARG A 389 -11.81 -9.99 -3.64
N ASP A 390 -11.45 -11.26 -3.78
CA ASP A 390 -12.31 -12.27 -4.38
C ASP A 390 -13.53 -12.47 -3.47
N GLY A 391 -14.50 -11.57 -3.58
CA GLY A 391 -15.85 -11.73 -3.04
C GLY A 391 -16.63 -12.68 -3.94
N ARG A 392 -16.34 -13.97 -3.93
CA ARG A 392 -17.32 -14.95 -4.38
C ARG A 392 -18.30 -15.20 -3.23
N PRO A 393 -19.61 -14.93 -3.43
CA PRO A 393 -20.60 -15.39 -2.48
C PRO A 393 -20.55 -16.92 -2.43
N ALA A 394 -20.55 -17.48 -1.23
CA ALA A 394 -20.76 -18.91 -1.01
C ALA A 394 -22.07 -19.29 -1.72
N ARG A 395 -21.99 -20.17 -2.72
CA ARG A 395 -23.17 -20.82 -3.30
C ARG A 395 -23.83 -21.61 -2.17
N GLY A 396 -24.96 -21.08 -1.71
CA GLY A 396 -25.87 -21.84 -0.85
C GLY A 396 -26.25 -23.13 -1.55
N GLY A 397 -26.06 -24.24 -0.85
CA GLY A 397 -26.49 -25.54 -1.32
C GLY A 397 -27.99 -25.54 -1.55
N GLY A 398 -28.38 -25.68 -2.80
CA GLY A 398 -29.75 -25.92 -3.18
C GLY A 398 -30.18 -27.33 -2.73
N ALA A 399 -31.11 -27.38 -1.82
CA ALA A 399 -31.83 -28.60 -1.46
C ALA A 399 -32.52 -29.17 -2.71
N LYS A 400 -32.23 -30.40 -3.02
CA LYS A 400 -33.05 -31.24 -3.91
C LYS A 400 -34.45 -31.40 -3.30
N SER A 401 -35.45 -30.84 -3.92
CA SER A 401 -36.84 -31.28 -3.74
C SER A 401 -37.24 -32.08 -4.96
N ALA A 402 -37.65 -33.29 -4.70
CA ALA A 402 -38.18 -34.24 -5.68
C ALA A 402 -39.70 -34.03 -5.85
N ARG A 403 -40.18 -34.27 -7.08
CA ARG A 403 -41.53 -34.72 -7.50
C ARG A 403 -42.72 -33.74 -7.32
N HIS A 404 -43.32 -33.28 -8.33
CA HIS A 404 -44.35 -33.87 -9.21
C HIS A 404 -44.55 -32.98 -10.43
#